data_e170ef491a4db7ffb1046fcc1f6ed540
#
_entry.id   e170ef491a4db7ffb1046fcc1f6ed540
#
_cell.length_a   1.000
_cell.length_b   1.000
_cell.length_c   1.000
_cell.angle_alpha   90.00
_cell.angle_beta   90.00
_cell.angle_gamma   90.00
#
_symmetry.space_group_name_H-M   'P 1'
#
loop_
_entity.id
_entity.type
_entity.pdbx_description
1 polymer ?
#
loop_
_entity_poly.entity_id
_entity_poly.type
_entity_poly.pdbx_seq_one_letter_code
_entity_poly.pdbx_strand_id
1 'polypeptide(L)'
;MAERTIVHLLRHGEVHNPEGVLYGRLPDFHLSDLGREMADRVAEVTADRDITVITASPMERAQETAAPAAAIHGLPIGTDPDLIEAGNVFEGMQVGVGDGVLKNPRMWRHLYNPFTPSWGEPYTEVAARMRMAVTRAREQARGHEALLVSHQLPIWTVRLDLEN
;
A
#
# COMPACT_ATOMS: atom_id res chain seq x y z
N MET A 1 5.79 -13.55 -30.28
CA MET A 1 6.32 -13.61 -28.89
C MET A 1 5.25 -13.04 -27.96
N ALA A 2 5.05 -13.65 -26.80
CA ALA A 2 4.09 -13.09 -25.83
C ALA A 2 4.62 -11.73 -25.35
N GLU A 3 3.78 -10.71 -25.44
CA GLU A 3 4.10 -9.35 -25.00
C GLU A 3 4.21 -9.35 -23.47
N ARG A 4 5.38 -8.99 -22.93
CA ARG A 4 5.63 -9.01 -21.49
C ARG A 4 5.16 -7.70 -20.87
N THR A 5 4.32 -7.77 -19.87
CA THR A 5 3.91 -6.63 -19.04
C THR A 5 4.45 -6.80 -17.62
N ILE A 6 5.01 -5.74 -17.05
CA ILE A 6 5.53 -5.72 -15.68
C ILE A 6 4.67 -4.83 -14.82
N VAL A 7 4.25 -5.33 -13.66
CA VAL A 7 3.53 -4.53 -12.65
C VAL A 7 4.40 -4.42 -11.40
N HIS A 8 4.85 -3.21 -11.11
CA HIS A 8 5.61 -2.88 -9.91
C HIS A 8 4.65 -2.60 -8.76
N LEU A 9 4.89 -3.19 -7.61
CA LEU A 9 4.19 -2.92 -6.36
C LEU A 9 5.12 -2.13 -5.45
N LEU A 10 4.75 -0.91 -5.13
CA LEU A 10 5.51 0.00 -4.28
C LEU A 10 4.74 0.29 -3.00
N ARG A 11 5.37 0.12 -1.85
CA ARG A 11 4.86 0.62 -0.58
C ARG A 11 5.09 2.13 -0.50
N HIS A 12 4.12 2.88 0.05
CA HIS A 12 4.30 4.31 0.34
C HIS A 12 5.55 4.57 1.20
N GLY A 13 6.11 5.76 1.08
CA GLY A 13 7.25 6.23 1.86
C GLY A 13 6.96 6.35 3.36
N GLU A 14 7.97 6.71 4.14
CA GLU A 14 7.81 6.92 5.57
C GLU A 14 6.75 8.01 5.86
N VAL A 15 5.96 7.78 6.90
CA VAL A 15 4.87 8.67 7.32
C VAL A 15 5.29 9.49 8.54
N HIS A 16 4.94 10.78 8.55
CA HIS A 16 5.09 11.61 9.74
C HIS A 16 4.10 11.15 10.82
N ASN A 17 4.61 10.42 11.81
CA ASN A 17 3.81 9.83 12.88
C ASN A 17 4.56 9.88 14.23
N PRO A 18 4.77 11.07 14.79
CA PRO A 18 5.56 11.24 16.01
C PRO A 18 4.93 10.59 17.24
N GLU A 19 3.62 10.37 17.22
CA GLU A 19 2.88 9.76 18.33
C GLU A 19 2.85 8.22 18.28
N GLY A 20 3.36 7.59 17.21
CA GLY A 20 3.38 6.14 17.06
C GLY A 20 1.99 5.51 17.00
N VAL A 21 1.03 6.20 16.39
CA VAL A 21 -0.35 5.74 16.23
C VAL A 21 -0.44 4.70 15.10
N LEU A 22 -1.23 3.66 15.27
CA LEU A 22 -1.61 2.78 14.18
C LEU A 22 -2.59 3.52 13.27
N TYR A 23 -2.09 4.13 12.21
CA TYR A 23 -2.89 5.01 11.36
C TYR A 23 -3.78 4.26 10.35
N GLY A 24 -3.46 3.01 9.96
CA GLY A 24 -4.31 2.18 9.09
C GLY A 24 -4.94 2.96 7.92
N ARG A 25 -6.26 3.14 7.97
CA ARG A 25 -7.04 3.94 6.99
C ARG A 25 -7.37 5.35 7.45
N LEU A 26 -6.80 5.80 8.56
CA LEU A 26 -7.04 7.16 9.03
C LEU A 26 -6.50 8.19 8.05
N PRO A 27 -7.23 9.29 7.80
CA PRO A 27 -6.78 10.41 6.99
C PRO A 27 -5.71 11.25 7.70
N ASP A 28 -5.15 12.22 6.99
CA ASP A 28 -4.19 13.21 7.51
C ASP A 28 -2.82 12.63 7.93
N PHE A 29 -2.49 11.42 7.46
CA PHE A 29 -1.17 10.83 7.62
C PHE A 29 -0.35 10.97 6.34
N HIS A 30 0.42 12.06 6.28
CA HIS A 30 1.27 12.46 5.16
C HIS A 30 2.70 11.89 5.28
N LEU A 31 3.46 11.95 4.18
CA LEU A 31 4.86 11.56 4.20
C LEU A 31 5.68 12.49 5.12
N SER A 32 6.66 11.91 5.82
CA SER A 32 7.74 12.67 6.43
C SER A 32 8.69 13.24 5.37
N ASP A 33 9.64 14.08 5.78
CA ASP A 33 10.68 14.55 4.86
C ASP A 33 11.49 13.38 4.29
N LEU A 34 11.85 12.40 5.11
CA LEU A 34 12.48 11.16 4.66
C LEU A 34 11.58 10.38 3.69
N GLY A 35 10.27 10.31 3.96
CA GLY A 35 9.32 9.66 3.07
C GLY A 35 9.25 10.31 1.69
N ARG A 36 9.38 11.63 1.61
CA ARG A 36 9.46 12.38 0.34
C ARG A 36 10.77 12.07 -0.40
N GLU A 37 11.90 12.10 0.30
CA GLU A 37 13.20 11.70 -0.27
C GLU A 37 13.17 10.26 -0.81
N MET A 38 12.51 9.34 -0.11
CA MET A 38 12.31 7.96 -0.57
C MET A 38 11.49 7.92 -1.88
N ALA A 39 10.42 8.71 -1.97
CA ALA A 39 9.58 8.80 -3.17
C ALA A 39 10.36 9.38 -4.36
N ASP A 40 11.13 10.44 -4.14
CA ASP A 40 12.00 11.05 -5.15
C ASP A 40 13.05 10.04 -5.64
N ARG A 41 13.65 9.28 -4.73
CA ARG A 41 14.63 8.26 -5.08
C ARG A 41 14.05 7.14 -5.93
N VAL A 42 12.83 6.69 -5.62
CA VAL A 42 12.13 5.70 -6.46
C VAL A 42 11.86 6.26 -7.84
N ALA A 43 11.42 7.51 -7.95
CA ALA A 43 11.17 8.18 -9.21
C ALA A 43 12.44 8.24 -10.08
N GLU A 44 13.59 8.60 -9.49
CA GLU A 44 14.89 8.61 -10.18
C GLU A 44 15.29 7.22 -10.71
N VAL A 45 15.19 6.18 -9.88
CA VAL A 45 15.62 4.82 -10.29
C VAL A 45 14.65 4.15 -11.26
N THR A 46 13.45 4.69 -11.42
CA THR A 46 12.47 4.21 -12.39
C THR A 46 12.36 5.10 -13.62
N ALA A 47 13.12 6.19 -13.70
CA ALA A 47 13.02 7.19 -14.79
C ALA A 47 13.23 6.59 -16.20
N ASP A 48 14.11 5.60 -16.32
CA ASP A 48 14.40 4.92 -17.59
C ASP A 48 13.50 3.70 -17.85
N ARG A 49 12.51 3.44 -16.98
CA ARG A 49 11.57 2.33 -17.16
C ARG A 49 10.44 2.74 -18.11
N ASP A 50 9.89 1.77 -18.80
CA ASP A 50 8.78 1.97 -19.74
C ASP A 50 7.41 1.99 -19.01
N ILE A 51 7.31 2.82 -17.97
CA ILE A 51 6.10 2.97 -17.16
C ILE A 51 5.09 3.82 -17.94
N THR A 52 3.93 3.25 -18.22
CA THR A 52 2.82 3.90 -18.94
C THR A 52 1.57 4.07 -18.09
N VAL A 53 1.52 3.44 -16.92
CA VAL A 53 0.40 3.49 -15.97
C VAL A 53 0.93 3.68 -14.56
N ILE A 54 0.43 4.69 -13.85
CA ILE A 54 0.69 4.91 -12.43
C ILE A 54 -0.65 4.99 -11.69
N THR A 55 -0.84 4.12 -10.71
CA THR A 55 -2.06 4.08 -9.91
C THR A 55 -1.70 3.97 -8.43
N ALA A 56 -2.39 4.71 -7.58
CA ALA A 56 -2.14 4.71 -6.14
C ALA A 56 -3.40 4.46 -5.32
N SER A 57 -3.21 3.95 -4.12
CA SER A 57 -4.23 3.93 -3.08
C SER A 57 -4.82 5.33 -2.87
N PRO A 58 -6.09 5.45 -2.46
CA PRO A 58 -6.71 6.75 -2.19
C PRO A 58 -6.09 7.51 -1.00
N MET A 59 -5.21 6.86 -0.21
CA MET A 59 -4.58 7.49 0.96
C MET A 59 -3.52 8.51 0.54
N GLU A 60 -3.46 9.64 1.26
CA GLU A 60 -2.60 10.79 0.97
C GLU A 60 -1.13 10.39 0.78
N ARG A 61 -0.59 9.63 1.71
CA ARG A 61 0.80 9.12 1.68
C ARG A 61 1.13 8.28 0.44
N ALA A 62 0.14 7.56 -0.09
CA ALA A 62 0.34 6.77 -1.31
C ALA A 62 0.31 7.66 -2.56
N GLN A 63 -0.58 8.65 -2.61
CA GLN A 63 -0.65 9.65 -3.67
C GLN A 63 0.63 10.50 -3.68
N GLU A 64 1.10 10.95 -2.52
CA GLU A 64 2.35 11.68 -2.36
C GLU A 64 3.56 10.87 -2.81
N THR A 65 3.59 9.57 -2.53
CA THR A 65 4.66 8.66 -2.97
C THR A 65 4.67 8.48 -4.50
N ALA A 66 3.50 8.46 -5.13
CA ALA A 66 3.37 8.31 -6.58
C ALA A 66 3.75 9.59 -7.34
N ALA A 67 3.61 10.76 -6.72
CA ALA A 67 3.70 12.05 -7.39
C ALA A 67 5.04 12.30 -8.10
N PRO A 68 6.23 12.06 -7.53
CA PRO A 68 7.49 12.27 -8.23
C PRO A 68 7.65 11.38 -9.46
N ALA A 69 7.28 10.10 -9.36
CA ALA A 69 7.33 9.19 -10.51
C ALA A 69 6.35 9.61 -11.61
N ALA A 70 5.15 10.05 -11.25
CA ALA A 70 4.17 10.58 -12.20
C ALA A 70 4.71 11.82 -12.94
N ALA A 71 5.39 12.72 -12.23
CA ALA A 71 6.01 13.89 -12.81
C ALA A 71 7.12 13.54 -13.82
N ILE A 72 8.01 12.60 -13.48
CA ILE A 72 9.11 12.18 -14.36
C ILE A 72 8.59 11.51 -15.63
N HIS A 73 7.56 10.66 -15.51
CA HIS A 73 6.97 9.96 -16.67
C HIS A 73 5.94 10.79 -17.42
N GLY A 74 5.55 11.97 -16.92
CA GLY A 74 4.51 12.82 -17.54
C GLY A 74 3.13 12.17 -17.53
N LEU A 75 2.82 11.35 -16.51
CA LEU A 75 1.59 10.58 -16.40
C LEU A 75 0.67 11.13 -15.31
N PRO A 76 -0.66 11.01 -15.45
CA PRO A 76 -1.58 11.22 -14.34
C PRO A 76 -1.48 10.07 -13.32
N ILE A 77 -1.82 10.36 -12.07
CA ILE A 77 -1.98 9.34 -11.03
C ILE A 77 -3.43 8.87 -11.02
N GLY A 78 -3.67 7.61 -11.40
CA GLY A 78 -4.96 6.97 -11.19
C GLY A 78 -5.17 6.65 -9.70
N THR A 79 -6.42 6.60 -9.26
CA THR A 79 -6.77 6.17 -7.90
C THR A 79 -7.56 4.86 -7.95
N ASP A 80 -7.10 3.87 -7.21
CA ASP A 80 -7.77 2.57 -7.13
C ASP A 80 -8.06 2.21 -5.66
N PRO A 81 -9.35 2.12 -5.25
CA PRO A 81 -9.72 1.79 -3.88
C PRO A 81 -9.28 0.37 -3.46
N ASP A 82 -9.04 -0.55 -4.39
CA ASP A 82 -8.55 -1.89 -4.08
C ASP A 82 -7.09 -1.91 -3.60
N LEU A 83 -6.35 -0.79 -3.78
CA LEU A 83 -4.99 -0.61 -3.27
C LEU A 83 -4.93 -0.08 -1.83
N ILE A 84 -6.08 0.15 -1.18
CA ILE A 84 -6.14 0.71 0.19
C ILE A 84 -5.53 -0.25 1.22
N GLU A 85 -5.07 0.29 2.36
CA GLU A 85 -4.57 -0.50 3.50
C GLU A 85 -5.64 -1.49 4.00
N ALA A 86 -5.22 -2.59 4.61
CA ALA A 86 -6.14 -3.50 5.27
C ALA A 86 -6.80 -2.81 6.48
N GLY A 87 -8.11 -2.97 6.62
CA GLY A 87 -8.85 -2.43 7.76
C GLY A 87 -8.38 -3.10 9.06
N ASN A 88 -8.31 -2.31 10.15
CA ASN A 88 -7.88 -2.78 11.45
C ASN A 88 -8.68 -2.08 12.56
N VAL A 89 -9.26 -2.85 13.48
CA VAL A 89 -10.05 -2.33 14.62
C VAL A 89 -9.21 -1.54 15.64
N PHE A 90 -7.88 -1.63 15.56
CA PHE A 90 -6.96 -0.91 16.45
C PHE A 90 -6.47 0.43 15.86
N GLU A 91 -7.03 0.87 14.74
CA GLU A 91 -6.72 2.17 14.16
C GLU A 91 -6.96 3.30 15.17
N GLY A 92 -6.04 4.26 15.22
CA GLY A 92 -6.05 5.36 16.17
C GLY A 92 -5.44 5.05 17.54
N MET A 93 -5.06 3.79 17.79
CA MET A 93 -4.41 3.41 19.04
C MET A 93 -2.89 3.44 18.92
N GLN A 94 -2.21 3.81 20.01
CA GLN A 94 -0.76 3.63 20.11
C GLN A 94 -0.45 2.13 20.27
N VAL A 95 0.34 1.60 19.35
CA VAL A 95 0.79 0.21 19.36
C VAL A 95 2.30 0.19 19.61
N GLY A 96 2.66 0.21 20.89
CA GLY A 96 4.06 0.14 21.32
C GLY A 96 4.30 -1.08 22.23
N VAL A 97 5.57 -1.50 22.29
CA VAL A 97 6.00 -2.49 23.29
C VAL A 97 5.86 -1.86 24.68
N GLY A 98 4.84 -2.27 25.41
CA GLY A 98 4.60 -1.80 26.78
C GLY A 98 3.32 -0.99 27.03
N ASP A 99 2.68 -0.41 25.99
CA ASP A 99 1.53 0.49 26.19
C ASP A 99 0.26 0.10 25.42
N GLY A 100 0.30 -0.96 24.66
CA GLY A 100 -0.71 -1.20 23.64
C GLY A 100 -1.91 -2.04 24.07
N VAL A 101 -2.53 -2.58 23.04
CA VAL A 101 -3.70 -3.47 23.02
C VAL A 101 -3.63 -4.59 24.05
N LEU A 102 -2.44 -5.12 24.37
CA LEU A 102 -2.24 -6.21 25.33
C LEU A 102 -2.53 -5.81 26.78
N LYS A 103 -2.49 -4.52 27.14
CA LYS A 103 -2.85 -4.02 28.48
C LYS A 103 -4.35 -3.78 28.64
N ASN A 104 -5.13 -3.79 27.55
CA ASN A 104 -6.55 -3.56 27.58
C ASN A 104 -7.33 -4.89 27.42
N PRO A 105 -7.85 -5.50 28.51
CA PRO A 105 -8.55 -6.79 28.43
C PRO A 105 -9.78 -6.76 27.51
N ARG A 106 -10.38 -5.60 27.29
CA ARG A 106 -11.53 -5.45 26.37
C ARG A 106 -11.14 -5.68 24.92
N MET A 107 -9.86 -5.52 24.57
CA MET A 107 -9.37 -5.71 23.22
C MET A 107 -9.00 -7.19 22.94
N TRP A 108 -8.82 -8.01 23.97
CA TRP A 108 -8.49 -9.43 23.81
C TRP A 108 -9.57 -10.22 23.08
N ARG A 109 -10.82 -9.77 23.17
CA ARG A 109 -11.93 -10.34 22.37
C ARG A 109 -11.70 -10.27 20.85
N HIS A 110 -10.83 -9.37 20.38
CA HIS A 110 -10.48 -9.22 18.98
C HIS A 110 -9.24 -10.03 18.56
N LEU A 111 -8.56 -10.70 19.52
CA LEU A 111 -7.32 -11.45 19.28
C LEU A 111 -7.53 -12.97 19.27
N TYR A 112 -8.75 -13.45 19.17
CA TYR A 112 -9.05 -14.89 19.33
C TYR A 112 -8.69 -15.75 18.11
N ASN A 113 -8.53 -15.18 16.91
CA ASN A 113 -8.21 -15.94 15.71
C ASN A 113 -7.07 -15.29 14.91
N PRO A 114 -5.83 -15.79 15.02
CA PRO A 114 -4.69 -15.25 14.28
C PRO A 114 -4.67 -15.66 12.81
N PHE A 115 -5.39 -16.69 12.40
CA PHE A 115 -5.39 -17.19 11.02
C PHE A 115 -6.41 -16.45 10.13
N THR A 116 -7.52 -16.02 10.71
CA THR A 116 -8.45 -15.09 10.08
C THR A 116 -8.52 -13.89 11.04
N PRO A 117 -7.81 -12.79 10.75
CA PRO A 117 -7.63 -11.75 11.75
C PRO A 117 -8.98 -11.21 12.19
N SER A 118 -9.36 -11.55 13.43
CA SER A 118 -10.61 -11.07 14.05
C SER A 118 -10.55 -9.56 14.36
N TRP A 119 -9.39 -8.96 14.17
CA TRP A 119 -9.12 -7.53 14.35
C TRP A 119 -9.06 -6.73 13.05
N GLY A 120 -9.27 -7.35 11.88
CA GLY A 120 -9.12 -6.67 10.61
C GLY A 120 -9.78 -7.37 9.44
N GLU A 121 -9.49 -6.87 8.25
CA GLU A 121 -9.94 -7.44 6.98
C GLU A 121 -9.32 -8.82 6.76
N PRO A 122 -10.09 -9.85 6.36
CA PRO A 122 -9.55 -11.17 6.05
C PRO A 122 -8.48 -11.12 4.95
N TYR A 123 -7.36 -11.81 5.15
CA TYR A 123 -6.26 -11.81 4.17
C TYR A 123 -6.67 -12.30 2.78
N THR A 124 -7.63 -13.20 2.70
CA THR A 124 -8.20 -13.68 1.42
C THR A 124 -8.94 -12.58 0.65
N GLU A 125 -9.63 -11.67 1.35
CA GLU A 125 -10.31 -10.53 0.75
C GLU A 125 -9.29 -9.47 0.30
N VAL A 126 -8.26 -9.22 1.11
CA VAL A 126 -7.14 -8.34 0.76
C VAL A 126 -6.42 -8.86 -0.49
N ALA A 127 -6.11 -10.17 -0.55
CA ALA A 127 -5.50 -10.79 -1.72
C ALA A 127 -6.39 -10.66 -2.97
N ALA A 128 -7.69 -10.91 -2.84
CA ALA A 128 -8.62 -10.87 -3.96
C ALA A 128 -8.72 -9.46 -4.57
N ARG A 129 -8.90 -8.40 -3.75
CA ARG A 129 -8.96 -7.03 -4.26
C ARG A 129 -7.64 -6.56 -4.86
N MET A 130 -6.51 -6.88 -4.22
CA MET A 130 -5.18 -6.55 -4.75
C MET A 130 -4.91 -7.26 -6.08
N ARG A 131 -5.33 -8.52 -6.22
CA ARG A 131 -5.23 -9.25 -7.50
C ARG A 131 -6.03 -8.58 -8.61
N MET A 132 -7.23 -8.05 -8.29
CA MET A 132 -8.03 -7.28 -9.26
C MET A 132 -7.31 -6.00 -9.67
N ALA A 133 -6.73 -5.25 -8.74
CA ALA A 133 -5.95 -4.04 -9.04
C ALA A 133 -4.73 -4.36 -9.94
N VAL A 134 -3.97 -5.40 -9.63
CA VAL A 134 -2.83 -5.87 -10.45
C VAL A 134 -3.29 -6.27 -11.85
N THR A 135 -4.42 -6.97 -11.97
CA THR A 135 -4.96 -7.39 -13.26
C THR A 135 -5.36 -6.18 -14.11
N ARG A 136 -6.07 -5.20 -13.53
CA ARG A 136 -6.44 -3.95 -14.24
C ARG A 136 -5.19 -3.20 -14.74
N ALA A 137 -4.21 -3.03 -13.87
CA ALA A 137 -2.97 -2.34 -14.23
C ALA A 137 -2.21 -3.07 -15.35
N ARG A 138 -2.14 -4.41 -15.28
CA ARG A 138 -1.52 -5.23 -16.33
C ARG A 138 -2.23 -5.09 -17.68
N GLU A 139 -3.55 -5.03 -17.68
CA GLU A 139 -4.33 -4.84 -18.90
C GLU A 139 -4.14 -3.45 -19.51
N GLN A 140 -4.11 -2.42 -18.65
CA GLN A 140 -3.90 -1.03 -19.07
C GLN A 140 -2.50 -0.77 -19.61
N ALA A 141 -1.47 -1.40 -19.01
CA ALA A 141 -0.07 -1.26 -19.40
C ALA A 141 0.41 -2.39 -20.34
N ARG A 142 -0.47 -3.01 -21.10
CA ARG A 142 -0.14 -4.17 -21.93
C ARG A 142 1.08 -3.90 -22.82
N GLY A 143 2.12 -4.75 -22.70
CA GLY A 143 3.39 -4.62 -23.40
C GLY A 143 4.37 -3.63 -22.76
N HIS A 144 3.98 -2.93 -21.73
CA HIS A 144 4.73 -1.90 -21.01
C HIS A 144 4.82 -2.20 -19.52
N GLU A 145 5.05 -1.18 -18.70
CA GLU A 145 5.14 -1.31 -17.24
C GLU A 145 4.09 -0.45 -16.52
N ALA A 146 3.61 -0.94 -15.39
CA ALA A 146 2.73 -0.21 -14.48
C ALA A 146 3.37 -0.07 -13.10
N LEU A 147 3.15 1.07 -12.43
CA LEU A 147 3.53 1.31 -11.04
C LEU A 147 2.28 1.44 -10.19
N LEU A 148 2.12 0.54 -9.21
CA LEU A 148 1.05 0.58 -8.22
C LEU A 148 1.60 0.94 -6.85
N VAL A 149 1.08 2.02 -6.24
CA VAL A 149 1.49 2.44 -4.90
C VAL A 149 0.40 2.05 -3.88
N SER A 150 0.79 1.23 -2.92
CA SER A 150 -0.10 0.66 -1.91
C SER A 150 0.58 0.63 -0.53
N HIS A 151 0.19 -0.30 0.32
CA HIS A 151 0.60 -0.41 1.70
C HIS A 151 1.25 -1.77 1.97
N GLN A 152 1.92 -1.90 3.12
CA GLN A 152 2.73 -3.08 3.42
C GLN A 152 1.92 -4.38 3.42
N LEU A 153 0.81 -4.43 4.16
CA LEU A 153 0.05 -5.67 4.32
C LEU A 153 -0.63 -6.11 3.01
N PRO A 154 -1.29 -5.23 2.24
CA PRO A 154 -1.84 -5.59 0.93
C PRO A 154 -0.79 -6.13 -0.04
N ILE A 155 0.37 -5.47 -0.14
CA ILE A 155 1.46 -5.93 -1.02
C ILE A 155 1.98 -7.30 -0.59
N TRP A 156 2.23 -7.48 0.71
CA TRP A 156 2.69 -8.75 1.25
C TRP A 156 1.70 -9.87 1.00
N THR A 157 0.41 -9.59 1.21
CA THR A 157 -0.66 -10.57 1.05
C THR A 157 -0.82 -11.04 -0.40
N VAL A 158 -0.86 -10.11 -1.36
CA VAL A 158 -0.99 -10.48 -2.79
C VAL A 158 0.28 -11.17 -3.29
N ARG A 159 1.45 -10.81 -2.78
CA ARG A 159 2.70 -11.49 -3.12
C ARG A 159 2.63 -12.96 -2.74
N LEU A 160 2.28 -13.27 -1.47
CA LEU A 160 2.16 -14.65 -1.02
C LEU A 160 1.11 -15.44 -1.80
N ASP A 161 0.02 -14.78 -2.20
CA ASP A 161 -1.05 -15.39 -2.99
C ASP A 161 -0.64 -15.69 -4.45
N LEU A 162 0.26 -14.90 -5.02
CA LEU A 162 0.78 -15.12 -6.39
C LEU A 162 1.95 -16.10 -6.44
N GLU A 163 2.67 -16.29 -5.33
CA GLU A 163 3.83 -17.20 -5.23
C GLU A 163 3.41 -18.64 -4.86
N ASN A 164 2.15 -18.90 -4.43
CA ASN A 164 1.61 -20.22 -4.13
C ASN A 164 0.71 -20.74 -5.25
#